data_6160fa2cb3787e7674bf25fc51034e16
#
_entry.id   6160fa2cb3787e7674bf25fc51034e16
#
_cell.length_a   1.000
_cell.length_b   1.000
_cell.length_c   1.000
_cell.angle_alpha   90.00
_cell.angle_beta   90.00
_cell.angle_gamma   90.00
#
_symmetry.space_group_name_H-M   'P 1'
#
loop_
_entity.id
_entity.type
_entity.pdbx_description
1 polymer ?
#
loop_
_entity_poly.entity_id
_entity_poly.type
_entity_poly.pdbx_seq_one_letter_code
_entity_poly.pdbx_strand_id
1 'polypeptide(L)'
;MVSAIMQAVSGERLAVELARNGGVSFIYGSQTPEDEAAMVARVKAKKAGFVFSDSNLAPVNTLADILALKAKTGHSTVAITEDGTPNGKLVGIVSSRDYRVSRMDRSEKIADFMTPLEKLVTARFGITLSEANDIIWDNKINSLPVLYEDGRLYGFVFRKDYDSHRENPDEMLDAEKRFVVGAGINSRDYEQRVPCLLYTSPSPRDGLLSR
;
A
#
# COMPACT_ATOMS: atom_id res chain seq x y z
N MET A 1 -13.83 15.37 13.34
CA MET A 1 -13.90 14.62 14.64
C MET A 1 -12.50 14.18 15.03
N VAL A 2 -12.15 14.18 16.34
CA VAL A 2 -10.82 13.79 16.84
C VAL A 2 -11.00 12.79 17.99
N SER A 3 -10.21 11.71 18.00
CA SER A 3 -10.25 10.74 19.11
C SER A 3 -9.39 11.18 20.30
N ALA A 4 -9.76 10.72 21.50
CA ALA A 4 -8.91 10.86 22.67
C ALA A 4 -7.73 9.88 22.61
N ILE A 5 -6.55 10.29 23.14
CA ILE A 5 -5.34 9.44 23.18
C ILE A 5 -5.47 8.43 24.32
N MET A 6 -6.26 7.38 24.10
CA MET A 6 -6.55 6.38 25.13
C MET A 6 -6.44 4.97 24.55
N GLN A 7 -5.76 4.06 25.26
CA GLN A 7 -5.55 2.67 24.83
C GLN A 7 -6.87 1.92 24.52
N ALA A 8 -7.89 2.14 25.30
CA ALA A 8 -9.19 1.47 25.09
C ALA A 8 -9.97 2.00 23.88
N VAL A 9 -9.55 3.13 23.30
CA VAL A 9 -10.30 3.85 22.27
C VAL A 9 -9.51 3.97 20.98
N SER A 10 -8.30 4.55 21.04
CA SER A 10 -7.57 5.05 19.87
C SER A 10 -6.59 4.04 19.29
N GLY A 11 -7.09 2.87 18.92
CA GLY A 11 -6.35 1.87 18.18
C GLY A 11 -6.47 2.05 16.65
N GLU A 12 -5.79 1.18 15.92
CA GLU A 12 -5.70 1.18 14.45
C GLU A 12 -7.08 1.20 13.75
N ARG A 13 -8.03 0.38 14.23
CA ARG A 13 -9.36 0.28 13.62
C ARG A 13 -10.11 1.60 13.68
N LEU A 14 -10.13 2.25 14.85
CA LEU A 14 -10.77 3.56 15.00
C LEU A 14 -10.06 4.63 14.16
N ALA A 15 -8.73 4.58 14.08
CA ALA A 15 -7.96 5.54 13.28
C ALA A 15 -8.36 5.49 11.81
N VAL A 16 -8.54 4.30 11.24
CA VAL A 16 -8.98 4.12 9.86
C VAL A 16 -10.41 4.61 9.66
N GLU A 17 -11.33 4.22 10.54
CA GLU A 17 -12.75 4.62 10.40
C GLU A 17 -12.95 6.12 10.60
N LEU A 18 -12.22 6.75 11.53
CA LEU A 18 -12.26 8.20 11.68
C LEU A 18 -11.71 8.92 10.45
N ALA A 19 -10.57 8.48 9.92
CA ALA A 19 -9.97 9.09 8.73
C ALA A 19 -10.89 8.97 7.51
N ARG A 20 -11.60 7.84 7.33
CA ARG A 20 -12.61 7.67 6.29
C ARG A 20 -13.78 8.66 6.42
N ASN A 21 -14.13 9.03 7.61
CA ASN A 21 -15.23 9.95 7.89
C ASN A 21 -14.77 11.39 8.21
N GLY A 22 -13.63 11.82 7.67
CA GLY A 22 -13.12 13.19 7.80
C GLY A 22 -12.59 13.54 9.20
N GLY A 23 -12.26 12.53 10.00
CA GLY A 23 -11.72 12.73 11.35
C GLY A 23 -10.24 12.32 11.46
N VAL A 24 -9.65 12.55 12.62
CA VAL A 24 -8.27 12.16 12.93
C VAL A 24 -8.22 11.43 14.26
N SER A 25 -7.54 10.30 14.30
CA SER A 25 -7.25 9.60 15.55
C SER A 25 -5.79 9.80 15.94
N PHE A 26 -5.55 9.84 17.25
CA PHE A 26 -4.22 9.83 17.82
C PHE A 26 -3.98 8.47 18.48
N ILE A 27 -3.06 7.67 17.91
CA ILE A 27 -2.66 6.39 18.48
C ILE A 27 -2.08 6.60 19.87
N TYR A 28 -2.42 5.73 20.81
CA TYR A 28 -2.01 5.88 22.20
C TYR A 28 -0.53 5.56 22.41
N GLY A 29 0.16 6.40 23.19
CA GLY A 29 1.58 6.25 23.54
C GLY A 29 1.87 5.34 24.74
N SER A 30 0.86 4.69 25.38
CA SER A 30 1.04 3.76 26.50
C SER A 30 1.45 2.35 26.04
N GLN A 31 2.37 2.28 25.08
CA GLN A 31 2.94 1.07 24.49
C GLN A 31 4.38 1.34 24.08
N THR A 32 5.12 0.33 23.62
CA THR A 32 6.49 0.55 23.15
C THR A 32 6.53 1.47 21.91
N PRO A 33 7.63 2.21 21.68
CA PRO A 33 7.77 3.03 20.48
C PRO A 33 7.60 2.23 19.18
N GLU A 34 8.09 0.98 19.16
CA GLU A 34 8.04 0.07 18.01
C GLU A 34 6.60 -0.38 17.73
N ASP A 35 5.82 -0.72 18.75
CA ASP A 35 4.43 -1.12 18.61
C ASP A 35 3.56 0.03 18.11
N GLU A 36 3.76 1.23 18.66
CA GLU A 36 3.05 2.43 18.20
C GLU A 36 3.39 2.75 16.76
N ALA A 37 4.68 2.73 16.40
CA ALA A 37 5.14 2.98 15.05
C ALA A 37 4.59 1.95 14.06
N ALA A 38 4.58 0.66 14.44
CA ALA A 38 3.96 -0.39 13.64
C ALA A 38 2.45 -0.16 13.44
N MET A 39 1.74 0.31 14.46
CA MET A 39 0.31 0.63 14.38
C MET A 39 0.06 1.82 13.45
N VAL A 40 0.86 2.89 13.56
CA VAL A 40 0.83 4.04 12.64
C VAL A 40 1.10 3.61 11.21
N ALA A 41 2.13 2.77 11.00
CA ALA A 41 2.47 2.25 9.66
C ALA A 41 1.31 1.47 9.04
N ARG A 42 0.61 0.63 9.82
CA ARG A 42 -0.56 -0.12 9.33
C ARG A 42 -1.73 0.79 8.95
N VAL A 43 -1.96 1.88 9.68
CA VAL A 43 -2.97 2.90 9.30
C VAL A 43 -2.56 3.59 8.00
N LYS A 44 -1.29 4.00 7.91
CA LYS A 44 -0.72 4.68 6.74
C LYS A 44 -0.65 3.77 5.50
N ALA A 45 -0.54 2.46 5.65
CA ALA A 45 -0.58 1.50 4.56
C ALA A 45 -1.96 1.38 3.89
N LYS A 46 -3.02 1.80 4.59
CA LYS A 46 -4.38 1.86 4.01
C LYS A 46 -4.54 3.18 3.25
N LYS A 47 -4.52 3.09 1.92
CA LYS A 47 -4.54 4.25 1.00
C LYS A 47 -5.85 4.35 0.27
N ALA A 48 -6.26 5.60 0.01
CA ALA A 48 -7.26 5.90 -1.00
C ALA A 48 -6.57 6.13 -2.35
N GLY A 49 -6.93 5.35 -3.35
CA GLY A 49 -6.56 5.58 -4.74
C GLY A 49 -5.28 4.91 -5.21
N PHE A 50 -4.10 5.45 -4.93
CA PHE A 50 -2.82 4.85 -5.37
C PHE A 50 -2.23 3.98 -4.28
N VAL A 51 -1.99 2.71 -4.58
CA VAL A 51 -1.42 1.73 -3.64
C VAL A 51 0.00 1.41 -4.05
N PHE A 52 0.99 1.74 -3.19
CA PHE A 52 2.35 1.26 -3.40
C PHE A 52 2.40 -0.24 -3.13
N SER A 53 3.12 -0.95 -3.99
CA SER A 53 3.22 -2.40 -3.85
C SER A 53 4.20 -2.75 -2.74
N ASP A 54 3.71 -3.46 -1.73
CA ASP A 54 4.50 -4.17 -0.71
C ASP A 54 4.59 -5.67 -1.01
N SER A 55 3.97 -6.09 -2.11
CA SER A 55 3.85 -7.47 -2.55
C SER A 55 4.52 -7.62 -3.91
N ASN A 56 5.86 -7.80 -3.87
CA ASN A 56 6.70 -7.86 -5.07
C ASN A 56 7.53 -9.15 -5.04
N LEU A 57 7.68 -9.77 -6.20
CA LEU A 57 8.52 -10.94 -6.43
C LEU A 57 9.24 -10.81 -7.78
N ALA A 58 10.31 -11.60 -7.96
CA ALA A 58 11.01 -11.70 -9.24
C ALA A 58 10.45 -12.86 -10.09
N PRO A 59 10.66 -12.86 -11.42
CA PRO A 59 10.20 -13.94 -12.30
C PRO A 59 10.75 -15.33 -11.96
N VAL A 60 11.90 -15.37 -11.28
CA VAL A 60 12.57 -16.61 -10.85
C VAL A 60 11.94 -17.27 -9.63
N ASN A 61 11.14 -16.50 -8.86
CA ASN A 61 10.40 -17.02 -7.73
C ASN A 61 9.32 -18.02 -8.19
N THR A 62 8.71 -18.72 -7.22
CA THR A 62 7.79 -19.83 -7.48
C THR A 62 6.37 -19.53 -7.03
N LEU A 63 5.44 -20.42 -7.41
CA LEU A 63 4.06 -20.38 -6.90
C LEU A 63 4.02 -20.50 -5.36
N ALA A 64 4.94 -21.28 -4.75
CA ALA A 64 5.03 -21.36 -3.29
C ALA A 64 5.30 -19.99 -2.65
N ASP A 65 6.18 -19.18 -3.27
CA ASP A 65 6.52 -17.84 -2.79
C ASP A 65 5.31 -16.89 -2.88
N ILE A 66 4.52 -16.97 -3.95
CA ILE A 66 3.27 -16.22 -4.09
C ILE A 66 2.28 -16.57 -2.98
N LEU A 67 2.10 -17.86 -2.70
CA LEU A 67 1.18 -18.32 -1.66
C LEU A 67 1.62 -17.87 -0.27
N ALA A 68 2.93 -17.95 0.02
CA ALA A 68 3.51 -17.46 1.27
C ALA A 68 3.33 -15.93 1.43
N LEU A 69 3.62 -15.18 0.36
CA LEU A 69 3.43 -13.73 0.35
C LEU A 69 1.97 -13.34 0.55
N LYS A 70 1.06 -14.01 -0.15
CA LYS A 70 -0.39 -13.81 0.00
C LYS A 70 -0.89 -14.14 1.41
N ALA A 71 -0.37 -15.19 2.03
CA ALA A 71 -0.71 -15.53 3.41
C ALA A 71 -0.24 -14.45 4.40
N LYS A 72 0.90 -13.80 4.12
CA LYS A 72 1.47 -12.73 4.93
C LYS A 72 0.77 -11.38 4.74
N THR A 73 0.50 -10.99 3.49
CA THR A 73 0.00 -9.65 3.13
C THR A 73 -1.51 -9.58 2.93
N GLY A 74 -2.16 -10.70 2.61
CA GLY A 74 -3.57 -10.76 2.25
C GLY A 74 -3.87 -10.25 0.82
N HIS A 75 -2.86 -9.82 0.08
CA HIS A 75 -3.03 -9.23 -1.25
C HIS A 75 -3.23 -10.32 -2.32
N SER A 76 -4.15 -10.07 -3.25
CA SER A 76 -4.47 -10.99 -4.35
C SER A 76 -3.71 -10.69 -5.64
N THR A 77 -3.09 -9.52 -5.74
CA THR A 77 -2.28 -9.09 -6.88
C THR A 77 -0.85 -8.87 -6.41
N VAL A 78 0.10 -9.49 -7.09
CA VAL A 78 1.54 -9.42 -6.83
C VAL A 78 2.21 -8.78 -8.04
N ALA A 79 2.99 -7.74 -7.81
CA ALA A 79 3.82 -7.14 -8.84
C ALA A 79 5.06 -8.01 -9.09
N ILE A 80 5.35 -8.27 -10.35
CA ILE A 80 6.57 -8.98 -10.74
C ILE A 80 7.53 -7.96 -11.33
N THR A 81 8.61 -7.72 -10.60
CA THR A 81 9.68 -6.79 -10.99
C THR A 81 10.96 -7.55 -11.31
N GLU A 82 11.86 -6.96 -12.09
CA GLU A 82 13.11 -7.61 -12.51
C GLU A 82 13.90 -8.17 -11.33
N ASP A 83 13.93 -7.44 -10.22
CA ASP A 83 14.72 -7.72 -9.01
C ASP A 83 13.88 -8.14 -7.78
N GLY A 84 12.56 -8.20 -7.92
CA GLY A 84 11.64 -8.50 -6.81
C GLY A 84 11.46 -7.36 -5.80
N THR A 85 11.97 -6.16 -6.09
CA THR A 85 11.85 -5.00 -5.20
C THR A 85 10.64 -4.12 -5.53
N PRO A 86 10.11 -3.33 -4.57
CA PRO A 86 9.00 -2.42 -4.81
C PRO A 86 9.24 -1.36 -5.88
N ASN A 87 10.50 -0.97 -6.08
CA ASN A 87 10.91 0.08 -7.03
C ASN A 87 11.58 -0.48 -8.28
N GLY A 88 11.58 -1.81 -8.47
CA GLY A 88 12.12 -2.47 -9.64
C GLY A 88 11.31 -2.18 -10.91
N LYS A 89 11.90 -2.44 -12.07
CA LYS A 89 11.15 -2.37 -13.33
C LYS A 89 10.09 -3.45 -13.37
N LEU A 90 8.88 -3.08 -13.73
CA LEU A 90 7.76 -4.02 -13.84
C LEU A 90 7.95 -4.91 -15.07
N VAL A 91 7.89 -6.23 -14.89
CA VAL A 91 7.90 -7.23 -15.98
C VAL A 91 6.57 -7.93 -16.14
N GLY A 92 5.72 -7.91 -15.12
CA GLY A 92 4.39 -8.50 -15.18
C GLY A 92 3.65 -8.39 -13.86
N ILE A 93 2.49 -9.02 -13.81
CA ILE A 93 1.71 -9.19 -12.58
C ILE A 93 1.25 -10.63 -12.44
N VAL A 94 0.98 -11.05 -11.20
CA VAL A 94 0.26 -12.28 -10.91
C VAL A 94 -0.97 -11.95 -10.08
N SER A 95 -2.11 -12.44 -10.50
CA SER A 95 -3.37 -12.35 -9.78
C SER A 95 -3.93 -13.74 -9.47
N SER A 96 -4.98 -13.83 -8.68
CA SER A 96 -5.63 -15.11 -8.36
C SER A 96 -6.24 -15.82 -9.59
N ARG A 97 -6.27 -15.17 -10.76
CA ARG A 97 -6.77 -15.74 -12.03
C ARG A 97 -5.69 -16.44 -12.82
N ASP A 98 -4.41 -16.13 -12.54
CA ASP A 98 -3.27 -16.61 -13.31
C ASP A 98 -2.81 -18.01 -12.85
N TYR A 99 -3.23 -18.47 -11.68
CA TYR A 99 -2.84 -19.77 -11.14
C TYR A 99 -4.00 -20.54 -10.50
N ARG A 100 -3.89 -21.86 -10.52
CA ARG A 100 -4.81 -22.78 -9.84
C ARG A 100 -4.01 -23.73 -8.95
N VAL A 101 -4.07 -23.51 -7.63
CA VAL A 101 -3.32 -24.30 -6.62
C VAL A 101 -3.58 -25.80 -6.72
N SER A 102 -4.77 -26.22 -7.19
CA SER A 102 -5.14 -27.65 -7.33
C SER A 102 -4.59 -28.32 -8.59
N ARG A 103 -3.99 -27.54 -9.52
CA ARG A 103 -3.55 -28.06 -10.83
C ARG A 103 -2.12 -27.72 -11.18
N MET A 104 -1.48 -26.83 -10.45
CA MET A 104 -0.14 -26.32 -10.70
C MET A 104 0.81 -26.82 -9.62
N ASP A 105 2.04 -27.14 -10.00
CA ASP A 105 3.08 -27.47 -9.04
C ASP A 105 3.52 -26.20 -8.31
N ARG A 106 3.74 -26.32 -7.00
CA ARG A 106 4.21 -25.18 -6.18
C ARG A 106 5.62 -24.71 -6.53
N SER A 107 6.41 -25.54 -7.20
CA SER A 107 7.76 -25.21 -7.70
C SER A 107 7.75 -24.51 -9.05
N GLU A 108 6.57 -24.37 -9.70
CA GLU A 108 6.44 -23.71 -11.00
C GLU A 108 6.87 -22.25 -10.91
N LYS A 109 7.68 -21.81 -11.86
CA LYS A 109 8.23 -20.44 -11.85
C LYS A 109 7.17 -19.43 -12.26
N ILE A 110 7.22 -18.26 -11.63
CA ILE A 110 6.31 -17.15 -11.91
C ILE A 110 6.37 -16.74 -13.38
N ALA A 111 7.54 -16.76 -14.00
CA ALA A 111 7.72 -16.44 -15.41
C ALA A 111 6.81 -17.24 -16.36
N ASP A 112 6.45 -18.48 -15.97
CA ASP A 112 5.72 -19.42 -16.84
C ASP A 112 4.19 -19.14 -16.84
N PHE A 113 3.67 -18.47 -15.80
CA PHE A 113 2.24 -18.23 -15.66
C PHE A 113 1.84 -16.77 -15.36
N MET A 114 2.79 -15.85 -15.14
CA MET A 114 2.46 -14.44 -14.95
C MET A 114 1.83 -13.82 -16.19
N THR A 115 1.04 -12.79 -16.02
CA THR A 115 0.63 -11.90 -17.10
C THR A 115 1.77 -10.93 -17.39
N PRO A 116 2.46 -11.04 -18.54
CA PRO A 116 3.62 -10.21 -18.86
C PRO A 116 3.21 -8.76 -19.17
N LEU A 117 4.16 -7.84 -19.02
CA LEU A 117 3.93 -6.39 -19.16
C LEU A 117 3.29 -6.00 -20.50
N GLU A 118 3.67 -6.68 -21.60
CA GLU A 118 3.14 -6.38 -22.95
C GLU A 118 1.62 -6.64 -23.08
N LYS A 119 1.08 -7.46 -22.19
CA LYS A 119 -0.37 -7.76 -22.14
C LYS A 119 -1.11 -6.92 -21.11
N LEU A 120 -0.41 -6.07 -20.36
CA LEU A 120 -1.00 -5.24 -19.33
C LEU A 120 -1.38 -3.87 -19.88
N VAL A 121 -2.52 -3.38 -19.46
CA VAL A 121 -2.83 -1.96 -19.55
C VAL A 121 -2.12 -1.27 -18.41
N THR A 122 -1.31 -0.26 -18.70
CA THR A 122 -0.54 0.51 -17.72
C THR A 122 -0.81 2.00 -17.88
N ALA A 123 -0.56 2.77 -16.84
CA ALA A 123 -0.58 4.23 -16.87
C ALA A 123 0.79 4.81 -16.54
N ARG A 124 1.02 6.05 -16.94
CA ARG A 124 2.25 6.79 -16.61
C ARG A 124 2.10 7.52 -15.28
N PHE A 125 3.20 7.67 -14.58
CA PHE A 125 3.30 8.54 -13.41
C PHE A 125 2.79 9.96 -13.73
N GLY A 126 2.04 10.54 -12.79
CA GLY A 126 1.39 11.84 -12.97
C GLY A 126 -0.07 11.76 -13.40
N ILE A 127 -0.59 10.58 -13.76
CA ILE A 127 -2.02 10.38 -14.04
C ILE A 127 -2.87 10.73 -12.81
N THR A 128 -4.02 11.34 -13.02
CA THR A 128 -5.00 11.59 -11.97
C THR A 128 -5.78 10.32 -11.64
N LEU A 129 -6.38 10.27 -10.45
CA LEU A 129 -7.19 9.13 -10.03
C LEU A 129 -8.42 8.95 -10.93
N SER A 130 -9.01 10.06 -11.41
CA SER A 130 -10.15 10.03 -12.34
C SER A 130 -9.78 9.39 -13.67
N GLU A 131 -8.69 9.87 -14.29
CA GLU A 131 -8.19 9.31 -15.56
C GLU A 131 -7.82 7.82 -15.42
N ALA A 132 -7.18 7.46 -14.29
CA ALA A 132 -6.86 6.05 -14.01
C ALA A 132 -8.12 5.18 -13.90
N ASN A 133 -9.17 5.73 -13.31
CA ASN A 133 -10.45 5.03 -13.20
C ASN A 133 -11.12 4.86 -14.57
N ASP A 134 -11.09 5.89 -15.44
CA ASP A 134 -11.63 5.79 -16.79
C ASP A 134 -10.92 4.68 -17.58
N ILE A 135 -9.58 4.60 -17.50
CA ILE A 135 -8.81 3.52 -18.10
C ILE A 135 -9.24 2.14 -17.55
N ILE A 136 -9.45 2.02 -16.23
CA ILE A 136 -9.90 0.78 -15.58
C ILE A 136 -11.26 0.35 -16.13
N TRP A 137 -12.20 1.27 -16.28
CA TRP A 137 -13.55 0.99 -16.78
C TRP A 137 -13.55 0.62 -18.25
N ASP A 138 -12.88 1.39 -19.11
CA ASP A 138 -12.83 1.18 -20.55
C ASP A 138 -12.19 -0.16 -20.90
N ASN A 139 -11.15 -0.55 -20.18
CA ASN A 139 -10.44 -1.81 -20.40
C ASN A 139 -10.99 -2.99 -19.56
N LYS A 140 -12.03 -2.77 -18.72
CA LYS A 140 -12.66 -3.79 -17.86
C LYS A 140 -11.66 -4.54 -16.98
N ILE A 141 -10.64 -3.83 -16.49
CA ILE A 141 -9.60 -4.36 -15.59
C ILE A 141 -9.93 -4.03 -14.13
N ASN A 142 -9.31 -4.74 -13.18
CA ASN A 142 -9.49 -4.51 -11.74
C ASN A 142 -8.30 -3.80 -11.10
N SER A 143 -7.16 -3.77 -11.77
CA SER A 143 -5.93 -3.15 -11.30
C SER A 143 -5.19 -2.52 -12.47
N LEU A 144 -4.71 -1.31 -12.27
CA LEU A 144 -3.95 -0.53 -13.24
C LEU A 144 -2.57 -0.25 -12.64
N PRO A 145 -1.50 -0.87 -13.15
CA PRO A 145 -0.13 -0.50 -12.80
C PRO A 145 0.19 0.90 -13.30
N VAL A 146 0.81 1.71 -12.46
CA VAL A 146 1.31 3.04 -12.81
C VAL A 146 2.83 2.99 -12.80
N LEU A 147 3.45 3.42 -13.90
CA LEU A 147 4.88 3.30 -14.13
C LEU A 147 5.53 4.67 -14.28
N TYR A 148 6.76 4.78 -13.81
CA TYR A 148 7.66 5.88 -14.20
C TYR A 148 8.08 5.76 -15.67
N GLU A 149 8.66 6.81 -16.23
CA GLU A 149 9.14 6.84 -17.63
C GLU A 149 10.22 5.77 -17.92
N ASP A 150 10.99 5.39 -16.92
CA ASP A 150 12.02 4.35 -16.98
C ASP A 150 11.50 2.92 -16.81
N GLY A 151 10.17 2.75 -16.70
CA GLY A 151 9.49 1.47 -16.54
C GLY A 151 9.46 0.91 -15.12
N ARG A 152 9.98 1.66 -14.13
CA ARG A 152 9.86 1.28 -12.72
C ARG A 152 8.42 1.42 -12.23
N LEU A 153 8.03 0.50 -11.35
CA LEU A 153 6.70 0.53 -10.75
C LEU A 153 6.60 1.70 -9.76
N TYR A 154 5.63 2.60 -9.99
CA TYR A 154 5.22 3.59 -9.01
C TYR A 154 4.23 3.00 -8.02
N GLY A 155 3.20 2.32 -8.51
CA GLY A 155 2.14 1.72 -7.69
C GLY A 155 1.00 1.20 -8.54
N PHE A 156 -0.11 0.93 -7.89
CA PHE A 156 -1.34 0.45 -8.53
C PHE A 156 -2.51 1.36 -8.21
N VAL A 157 -3.46 1.43 -9.13
CA VAL A 157 -4.83 1.88 -8.86
C VAL A 157 -5.75 0.67 -8.97
N PHE A 158 -6.52 0.40 -7.93
CA PHE A 158 -7.51 -0.68 -7.94
C PHE A 158 -8.91 -0.10 -8.03
N ARG A 159 -9.74 -0.75 -8.84
CA ARG A 159 -11.15 -0.35 -9.02
C ARG A 159 -11.90 -0.23 -7.68
N LYS A 160 -11.72 -1.20 -6.78
CA LYS A 160 -12.37 -1.19 -5.46
C LYS A 160 -11.99 0.02 -4.59
N ASP A 161 -10.77 0.52 -4.73
CA ASP A 161 -10.28 1.64 -3.91
C ASP A 161 -10.82 2.98 -4.43
N TYR A 162 -11.06 3.09 -5.74
CA TYR A 162 -11.75 4.23 -6.32
C TYR A 162 -13.22 4.29 -5.89
N ASP A 163 -13.92 3.18 -5.95
CA ASP A 163 -15.32 3.10 -5.52
C ASP A 163 -15.45 3.49 -4.04
N SER A 164 -14.54 2.99 -3.17
CA SER A 164 -14.50 3.35 -1.76
C SER A 164 -14.23 4.84 -1.53
N HIS A 165 -13.30 5.44 -2.28
CA HIS A 165 -13.01 6.88 -2.18
C HIS A 165 -14.20 7.75 -2.63
N ARG A 166 -14.93 7.34 -3.65
CA ARG A 166 -16.12 8.04 -4.13
C ARG A 166 -17.27 7.97 -3.12
N GLU A 167 -17.40 6.87 -2.39
CA GLU A 167 -18.40 6.71 -1.33
C GLU A 167 -18.08 7.54 -0.07
N ASN A 168 -16.80 7.90 0.12
CA ASN A 168 -16.32 8.64 1.29
C ASN A 168 -15.52 9.89 0.86
N PRO A 169 -16.20 10.94 0.33
CA PRO A 169 -15.52 12.14 -0.21
C PRO A 169 -14.79 12.96 0.85
N ASP A 170 -15.16 12.80 2.12
CA ASP A 170 -14.60 13.55 3.25
C ASP A 170 -13.37 12.86 3.88
N GLU A 171 -12.81 11.81 3.24
CA GLU A 171 -11.66 11.11 3.76
C GLU A 171 -10.49 12.05 4.11
N MET A 172 -9.98 11.92 5.33
CA MET A 172 -8.83 12.70 5.80
C MET A 172 -7.52 12.07 5.31
N LEU A 173 -6.99 12.61 4.20
CA LEU A 173 -5.82 12.09 3.52
C LEU A 173 -4.66 13.09 3.54
N ASP A 174 -3.44 12.58 3.58
CA ASP A 174 -2.23 13.38 3.36
C ASP A 174 -1.96 13.59 1.84
N ALA A 175 -0.89 14.31 1.52
CA ALA A 175 -0.51 14.61 0.15
C ALA A 175 -0.24 13.35 -0.71
N GLU A 176 0.08 12.22 -0.06
CA GLU A 176 0.33 10.93 -0.72
C GLU A 176 -0.90 10.02 -0.71
N LYS A 177 -2.08 10.58 -0.41
CA LYS A 177 -3.35 9.85 -0.34
C LYS A 177 -3.39 8.74 0.72
N ARG A 178 -2.57 8.85 1.79
CA ARG A 178 -2.60 7.97 2.95
C ARG A 178 -3.48 8.58 4.03
N PHE A 179 -4.12 7.75 4.84
CA PHE A 179 -4.91 8.24 5.96
C PHE A 179 -4.07 9.05 6.95
N VAL A 180 -4.59 10.22 7.34
CA VAL A 180 -3.98 11.05 8.38
C VAL A 180 -4.21 10.39 9.73
N VAL A 181 -3.14 10.22 10.49
CA VAL A 181 -3.14 9.67 11.84
C VAL A 181 -2.10 10.41 12.67
N GLY A 182 -2.44 10.71 13.91
CA GLY A 182 -1.50 11.24 14.90
C GLY A 182 -0.95 10.12 15.78
N ALA A 183 0.13 10.43 16.49
CA ALA A 183 0.74 9.55 17.47
C ALA A 183 0.97 10.30 18.79
N GLY A 184 0.74 9.63 19.91
CA GLY A 184 0.93 10.19 21.24
C GLY A 184 2.38 10.10 21.69
N ILE A 185 3.03 11.23 21.87
CA ILE A 185 4.38 11.28 22.45
C ILE A 185 4.34 11.84 23.88
N ASN A 186 5.25 11.40 24.72
CA ASN A 186 5.43 11.91 26.06
C ASN A 186 6.86 12.45 26.27
N SER A 187 7.05 13.23 27.31
CA SER A 187 8.36 13.87 27.61
C SER A 187 9.44 12.91 28.13
N ARG A 188 9.11 11.64 28.39
CA ARG A 188 10.04 10.68 29.00
C ARG A 188 10.81 9.86 27.97
N ASP A 189 10.18 9.56 26.82
CA ASP A 189 10.72 8.66 25.80
C ASP A 189 10.70 9.26 24.37
N TYR A 190 10.44 10.57 24.24
CA TYR A 190 10.34 11.22 22.94
C TYR A 190 11.60 11.06 22.06
N GLU A 191 12.78 11.00 22.67
CA GLU A 191 14.06 10.85 21.95
C GLU A 191 14.16 9.52 21.21
N GLN A 192 13.51 8.46 21.72
CA GLN A 192 13.43 7.16 21.07
C GLN A 192 12.20 7.05 20.18
N ARG A 193 11.05 7.55 20.66
CA ARG A 193 9.76 7.40 20.00
C ARG A 193 9.65 8.21 18.70
N VAL A 194 10.12 9.46 18.69
CA VAL A 194 10.03 10.32 17.50
C VAL A 194 10.80 9.75 16.31
N PRO A 195 12.09 9.35 16.44
CA PRO A 195 12.80 8.69 15.34
C PRO A 195 12.11 7.42 14.84
N CYS A 196 11.60 6.59 15.77
CA CYS A 196 10.90 5.36 15.40
C CYS A 196 9.63 5.64 14.57
N LEU A 197 8.83 6.61 14.99
CA LEU A 197 7.64 7.04 14.26
C LEU A 197 7.96 7.64 12.89
N LEU A 198 8.99 8.47 12.79
CA LEU A 198 9.42 9.09 11.53
C LEU A 198 9.96 8.04 10.55
N TYR A 199 10.77 7.09 11.02
CA TYR A 199 11.35 6.05 10.15
C TYR A 199 10.29 5.11 9.56
N THR A 200 9.28 4.73 10.36
CA THR A 200 8.23 3.82 9.91
C THR A 200 7.09 4.49 9.15
N SER A 201 6.99 5.81 9.25
CA SER A 201 5.96 6.61 8.56
C SER A 201 6.62 7.81 7.88
N PRO A 202 7.45 7.59 6.83
CA PRO A 202 8.16 8.67 6.15
C PRO A 202 7.17 9.74 5.70
N SER A 203 7.47 10.98 6.07
CA SER A 203 6.73 12.17 5.64
C SER A 203 7.41 12.75 4.40
N PRO A 204 6.67 13.41 3.48
CA PRO A 204 7.26 14.11 2.35
C PRO A 204 8.31 15.18 2.73
N ARG A 205 8.38 15.55 4.01
CA ARG A 205 9.36 16.51 4.55
C ARG A 205 10.70 15.88 4.94
N ASP A 206 10.79 14.54 4.99
CA ASP A 206 12.02 13.86 5.43
C ASP A 206 13.17 14.00 4.44
N GLY A 207 12.89 14.31 3.17
CA GLY A 207 13.91 14.68 2.18
C GLY A 207 14.55 16.06 2.36
N LEU A 208 14.01 16.91 3.24
CA LEU A 208 14.52 18.28 3.48
C LEU A 208 15.40 18.40 4.74
N LEU A 209 15.45 17.38 5.59
CA LEU A 209 16.24 17.37 6.82
C LEU A 209 17.61 16.70 6.68
N SER A 210 17.97 16.22 5.48
CA SER A 210 19.29 15.67 5.16
C SER A 210 20.19 16.69 4.46
N ARG A 211 20.31 17.89 5.03
CA ARG A 211 21.36 18.86 4.66
C ARG A 211 21.97 19.48 5.92
#